data_2f9dae53b38be82373b33b95fcdd9ee5
#
_entry.id   2f9dae53b38be82373b33b95fcdd9ee5
#
_cell.length_a   1.000
_cell.length_b   1.000
_cell.length_c   1.000
_cell.angle_alpha   90.00
_cell.angle_beta   90.00
_cell.angle_gamma   90.00
#
_symmetry.space_group_name_H-M   'P 1'
#
loop_
_entity.id
_entity.type
_entity.pdbx_description
1 polymer ?
#
loop_
_entity_poly.entity_id
_entity_poly.type
_entity_poly.pdbx_seq_one_letter_code
_entity_poly.pdbx_strand_id
1 'polypeptide(L)'
;MSARGSRWRAYLVLARVSNLPTVWTNVLAGTIGSRLDFDLSTLLRTAFAASLFYAGGMFLNDAFDADSDARLRPERPIPSGIVTRANVSTIGAALLGGGELLLAPSLPALLLGLMLAGAIVAYDFRHKSNPVAPILMGVCRALVYCIAAVAAGGLTPFVVGGAAVLGVYVAGLTVVAKLSGSNARWVVPALIAAISLVDAGFIAFVSSSVGLSLVAASGLALTLFLQRFVPGD
;
A
#
# COMPACT_ATOMS: atom_id res chain seq x y z
N MET A 1 -10.44 -17.89 23.77
CA MET A 1 -9.49 -16.84 23.30
C MET A 1 -9.78 -15.57 24.09
N SER A 2 -8.79 -14.95 24.76
CA SER A 2 -9.02 -13.74 25.56
C SER A 2 -9.46 -12.56 24.68
N ALA A 3 -10.31 -11.67 25.18
CA ALA A 3 -10.79 -10.48 24.48
C ALA A 3 -9.64 -9.58 23.95
N ARG A 4 -8.46 -9.63 24.57
CA ARG A 4 -7.23 -8.95 24.12
C ARG A 4 -6.69 -9.54 22.83
N GLY A 5 -6.62 -10.86 22.69
CA GLY A 5 -6.15 -11.52 21.47
C GLY A 5 -7.05 -11.26 20.26
N SER A 6 -8.36 -11.07 20.50
CA SER A 6 -9.31 -10.68 19.46
C SER A 6 -9.06 -9.27 18.93
N ARG A 7 -8.76 -8.28 19.80
CA ARG A 7 -8.53 -6.88 19.40
C ARG A 7 -7.22 -6.71 18.59
N TRP A 8 -6.12 -7.32 19.02
CA TRP A 8 -4.85 -7.26 18.27
C TRP A 8 -5.01 -7.82 16.85
N ARG A 9 -5.66 -8.99 16.75
CA ARG A 9 -5.93 -9.56 15.44
C ARG A 9 -6.80 -8.65 14.58
N ALA A 10 -7.79 -7.97 15.17
CA ALA A 10 -8.61 -6.99 14.45
C ALA A 10 -7.77 -5.85 13.84
N TYR A 11 -6.81 -5.31 14.58
CA TYR A 11 -5.91 -4.25 14.06
C TYR A 11 -5.00 -4.76 12.94
N LEU A 12 -4.49 -5.99 13.03
CA LEU A 12 -3.69 -6.59 11.95
C LEU A 12 -4.52 -6.79 10.67
N VAL A 13 -5.78 -7.20 10.83
CA VAL A 13 -6.73 -7.34 9.70
C VAL A 13 -7.05 -5.97 9.10
N LEU A 14 -7.37 -4.97 9.91
CA LEU A 14 -7.64 -3.60 9.45
C LEU A 14 -6.44 -3.02 8.69
N ALA A 15 -5.21 -3.24 9.18
CA ALA A 15 -3.98 -2.79 8.51
C ALA A 15 -3.64 -3.59 7.26
N ARG A 16 -4.29 -4.74 7.03
CA ARG A 16 -3.95 -5.68 5.94
C ARG A 16 -2.45 -5.93 5.84
N VAL A 17 -1.82 -6.22 7.00
CA VAL A 17 -0.35 -6.31 7.13
C VAL A 17 0.28 -7.34 6.19
N SER A 18 -0.48 -8.31 5.71
CA SER A 18 -0.04 -9.31 4.74
C SER A 18 0.41 -8.72 3.41
N ASN A 19 -0.03 -7.52 3.06
CA ASN A 19 0.32 -6.84 1.81
C ASN A 19 1.52 -5.88 1.95
N LEU A 20 2.04 -5.64 3.16
CA LEU A 20 3.19 -4.76 3.39
C LEU A 20 4.44 -5.14 2.57
N PRO A 21 4.75 -6.41 2.31
CA PRO A 21 5.90 -6.74 1.45
C PRO A 21 5.82 -6.06 0.08
N THR A 22 4.63 -5.91 -0.51
CA THR A 22 4.47 -5.20 -1.79
C THR A 22 4.72 -3.68 -1.66
N VAL A 23 4.52 -3.10 -0.49
CA VAL A 23 4.86 -1.69 -0.21
C VAL A 23 6.38 -1.53 -0.13
N TRP A 24 7.06 -2.47 0.54
CA TRP A 24 8.52 -2.44 0.68
C TRP A 24 9.23 -2.65 -0.65
N THR A 25 8.70 -3.54 -1.50
CA THR A 25 9.26 -3.73 -2.86
C THR A 25 9.05 -2.50 -3.73
N ASN A 26 7.92 -1.78 -3.60
CA ASN A 26 7.70 -0.50 -4.27
C ASN A 26 8.74 0.55 -3.84
N VAL A 27 9.02 0.67 -2.52
CA VAL A 27 10.02 1.60 -2.02
C VAL A 27 11.42 1.22 -2.50
N LEU A 28 11.78 -0.06 -2.45
CA LEU A 28 13.06 -0.56 -2.97
C LEU A 28 13.22 -0.21 -4.46
N ALA A 29 12.20 -0.45 -5.26
CA ALA A 29 12.21 -0.17 -6.68
C ALA A 29 12.37 1.34 -6.98
N GLY A 30 11.61 2.20 -6.29
CA GLY A 30 11.75 3.65 -6.42
C GLY A 30 13.14 4.14 -6.02
N THR A 31 13.71 3.63 -4.92
CA THR A 31 15.06 3.96 -4.46
C THR A 31 16.11 3.53 -5.48
N ILE A 32 16.08 2.31 -5.97
CA ILE A 32 17.03 1.80 -6.98
C ILE A 32 16.87 2.57 -8.30
N GLY A 33 15.67 2.93 -8.68
CA GLY A 33 15.37 3.71 -9.88
C GLY A 33 15.94 5.13 -9.87
N SER A 34 16.23 5.70 -8.68
CA SER A 34 16.87 7.03 -8.55
C SER A 34 18.31 7.03 -9.08
N ARG A 35 18.96 5.86 -9.15
CA ARG A 35 20.34 5.66 -9.60
C ARG A 35 21.40 6.47 -8.82
N LEU A 36 21.08 6.87 -7.61
CA LEU A 36 21.98 7.54 -6.68
C LEU A 36 22.55 6.54 -5.67
N ASP A 37 23.44 7.01 -4.82
CA ASP A 37 24.06 6.15 -3.79
C ASP A 37 23.00 5.54 -2.89
N PHE A 38 23.10 4.23 -2.67
CA PHE A 38 22.17 3.48 -1.86
C PHE A 38 22.41 3.79 -0.38
N ASP A 39 21.46 4.47 0.27
CA ASP A 39 21.46 4.70 1.71
C ASP A 39 20.38 3.86 2.38
N LEU A 40 20.82 2.89 3.19
CA LEU A 40 19.93 1.99 3.91
C LEU A 40 19.04 2.72 4.92
N SER A 41 19.53 3.80 5.55
CA SER A 41 18.75 4.55 6.53
C SER A 41 17.56 5.26 5.87
N THR A 42 17.79 5.86 4.73
CA THR A 42 16.72 6.48 3.90
C THR A 42 15.74 5.45 3.37
N LEU A 43 16.22 4.29 2.88
CA LEU A 43 15.36 3.19 2.45
C LEU A 43 14.43 2.73 3.59
N LEU A 44 14.98 2.43 4.77
CA LEU A 44 14.22 1.94 5.91
C LEU A 44 13.22 2.99 6.42
N ARG A 45 13.63 4.24 6.53
CA ARG A 45 12.75 5.35 6.92
C ARG A 45 11.59 5.50 5.94
N THR A 46 11.87 5.48 4.63
CA THR A 46 10.83 5.61 3.59
C THR A 46 9.92 4.39 3.54
N ALA A 47 10.46 3.18 3.72
CA ALA A 47 9.66 1.96 3.80
C ALA A 47 8.73 1.98 5.02
N PHE A 48 9.20 2.48 6.16
CA PHE A 48 8.36 2.65 7.33
C PHE A 48 7.29 3.72 7.12
N ALA A 49 7.65 4.88 6.55
CA ALA A 49 6.67 5.91 6.17
C ALA A 49 5.59 5.36 5.23
N ALA A 50 5.98 4.67 4.16
CA ALA A 50 5.05 4.07 3.21
C ALA A 50 4.16 3.01 3.88
N SER A 51 4.68 2.25 4.85
CA SER A 51 3.89 1.31 5.65
C SER A 51 2.82 2.01 6.49
N LEU A 52 3.16 3.17 7.07
CA LEU A 52 2.21 3.99 7.83
C LEU A 52 1.12 4.57 6.92
N PHE A 53 1.48 5.10 5.74
CA PHE A 53 0.49 5.55 4.74
C PHE A 53 -0.42 4.43 4.30
N TYR A 54 0.14 3.25 4.00
CA TYR A 54 -0.63 2.08 3.61
C TYR A 54 -1.61 1.65 4.70
N ALA A 55 -1.12 1.42 5.92
CA ALA A 55 -1.97 1.02 7.04
C ALA A 55 -3.01 2.09 7.36
N GLY A 56 -2.62 3.37 7.38
CA GLY A 56 -3.52 4.50 7.61
C GLY A 56 -4.66 4.54 6.60
N GLY A 57 -4.35 4.37 5.31
CA GLY A 57 -5.34 4.27 4.25
C GLY A 57 -6.30 3.09 4.46
N MET A 58 -5.79 1.90 4.82
CA MET A 58 -6.64 0.74 5.08
C MET A 58 -7.58 0.95 6.28
N PHE A 59 -7.08 1.59 7.35
CA PHE A 59 -7.92 1.96 8.50
C PHE A 59 -9.03 2.94 8.11
N LEU A 60 -8.69 3.98 7.36
CA LEU A 60 -9.67 4.97 6.90
C LEU A 60 -10.68 4.34 5.93
N ASN A 61 -10.22 3.49 5.02
CA ASN A 61 -11.10 2.75 4.11
C ASN A 61 -12.18 1.98 4.87
N ASP A 62 -11.79 1.15 5.87
CA ASP A 62 -12.75 0.39 6.67
C ASP A 62 -13.65 1.29 7.53
N ALA A 63 -13.15 2.44 8.00
CA ALA A 63 -13.96 3.42 8.72
C ALA A 63 -15.00 4.11 7.84
N PHE A 64 -14.65 4.47 6.60
CA PHE A 64 -15.61 5.02 5.63
C PHE A 64 -16.63 3.98 5.18
N ASP A 65 -16.22 2.73 5.07
CA ASP A 65 -17.06 1.62 4.65
C ASP A 65 -17.95 1.05 5.73
N ALA A 66 -17.82 1.45 7.00
CA ALA A 66 -18.48 0.85 8.15
C ALA A 66 -19.99 0.65 7.97
N ASP A 67 -20.72 1.64 7.41
CA ASP A 67 -22.18 1.57 7.23
C ASP A 67 -22.59 0.56 6.15
N SER A 68 -21.78 0.39 5.11
CA SER A 68 -22.02 -0.59 4.07
C SER A 68 -21.60 -2.01 4.51
N ASP A 69 -20.50 -2.10 5.27
CA ASP A 69 -20.01 -3.35 5.81
C ASP A 69 -20.95 -3.91 6.88
N ALA A 70 -21.64 -3.07 7.66
CA ALA A 70 -22.66 -3.52 8.57
C ALA A 70 -23.79 -4.32 7.89
N ARG A 71 -24.04 -4.06 6.61
CA ARG A 71 -25.06 -4.76 5.81
C ARG A 71 -24.51 -5.97 5.05
N LEU A 72 -23.27 -5.87 4.54
CA LEU A 72 -22.72 -6.84 3.60
C LEU A 72 -21.69 -7.79 4.24
N ARG A 73 -21.01 -7.36 5.30
CA ARG A 73 -19.90 -8.05 5.97
C ARG A 73 -19.91 -7.79 7.48
N PRO A 74 -20.99 -8.22 8.19
CA PRO A 74 -21.18 -7.93 9.61
C PRO A 74 -20.10 -8.51 10.52
N GLU A 75 -19.30 -9.47 10.03
CA GLU A 75 -18.17 -10.09 10.72
C GLU A 75 -16.91 -9.21 10.77
N ARG A 76 -16.85 -8.10 9.98
CA ARG A 76 -15.70 -7.19 10.00
C ARG A 76 -15.52 -6.51 11.36
N PRO A 77 -14.27 -6.09 11.72
CA PRO A 77 -13.97 -5.58 13.06
C PRO A 77 -14.82 -4.41 13.55
N ILE A 78 -15.21 -3.47 12.68
CA ILE A 78 -16.05 -2.32 13.07
C ILE A 78 -17.52 -2.75 13.23
N PRO A 79 -18.17 -3.38 12.24
CA PRO A 79 -19.56 -3.83 12.37
C PRO A 79 -19.78 -4.81 13.53
N SER A 80 -18.83 -5.70 13.78
CA SER A 80 -18.91 -6.68 14.90
C SER A 80 -18.72 -6.06 16.28
N GLY A 81 -18.40 -4.76 16.38
CA GLY A 81 -18.21 -4.06 17.67
C GLY A 81 -16.87 -4.35 18.37
N ILE A 82 -15.94 -5.08 17.74
CA ILE A 82 -14.60 -5.36 18.32
C ILE A 82 -13.81 -4.07 18.49
N VAL A 83 -13.94 -3.14 17.53
CA VAL A 83 -13.34 -1.81 17.56
C VAL A 83 -14.37 -0.76 17.13
N THR A 84 -14.24 0.48 17.62
CA THR A 84 -15.15 1.55 17.25
C THR A 84 -14.66 2.26 15.99
N ARG A 85 -15.60 2.76 15.15
CA ARG A 85 -15.31 3.57 13.97
C ARG A 85 -14.43 4.77 14.32
N ALA A 86 -14.72 5.47 15.43
CA ALA A 86 -13.95 6.63 15.88
C ALA A 86 -12.49 6.28 16.16
N ASN A 87 -12.23 5.17 16.90
CA ASN A 87 -10.86 4.74 17.17
C ASN A 87 -10.11 4.38 15.88
N VAL A 88 -10.77 3.68 14.95
CA VAL A 88 -10.17 3.29 13.66
C VAL A 88 -9.84 4.53 12.84
N SER A 89 -10.75 5.52 12.75
CA SER A 89 -10.50 6.78 12.04
C SER A 89 -9.34 7.57 12.66
N THR A 90 -9.30 7.68 14.00
CA THR A 90 -8.23 8.40 14.71
C THR A 90 -6.87 7.75 14.47
N ILE A 91 -6.80 6.42 14.58
CA ILE A 91 -5.56 5.68 14.31
C ILE A 91 -5.14 5.86 12.85
N GLY A 92 -6.07 5.73 11.90
CA GLY A 92 -5.80 5.94 10.48
C GLY A 92 -5.20 7.31 10.20
N ALA A 93 -5.81 8.38 10.73
CA ALA A 93 -5.29 9.74 10.60
C ALA A 93 -3.92 9.92 11.26
N ALA A 94 -3.72 9.34 12.45
CA ALA A 94 -2.42 9.40 13.15
C ALA A 94 -1.32 8.66 12.37
N LEU A 95 -1.64 7.53 11.72
CA LEU A 95 -0.70 6.79 10.87
C LEU A 95 -0.31 7.62 9.63
N LEU A 96 -1.25 8.29 8.95
CA LEU A 96 -0.93 9.20 7.85
C LEU A 96 -0.01 10.33 8.33
N GLY A 97 -0.34 10.99 9.45
CA GLY A 97 0.52 12.03 10.03
C GLY A 97 1.91 11.53 10.45
N GLY A 98 2.00 10.31 10.97
CA GLY A 98 3.28 9.65 11.27
C GLY A 98 4.11 9.39 10.02
N GLY A 99 3.47 8.98 8.92
CA GLY A 99 4.12 8.83 7.62
C GLY A 99 4.71 10.15 7.12
N GLU A 100 3.95 11.26 7.22
CA GLU A 100 4.43 12.61 6.87
C GLU A 100 5.64 13.04 7.71
N LEU A 101 5.60 12.82 9.02
CA LEU A 101 6.71 13.18 9.90
C LEU A 101 8.01 12.46 9.52
N LEU A 102 7.94 11.20 9.09
CA LEU A 102 9.10 10.44 8.63
C LEU A 102 9.66 10.97 7.29
N LEU A 103 8.84 11.61 6.46
CA LEU A 103 9.27 12.23 5.20
C LEU A 103 9.80 13.66 5.39
N ALA A 104 9.59 14.28 6.54
CA ALA A 104 9.99 15.67 6.83
C ALA A 104 11.46 16.03 6.51
N PRO A 105 12.46 15.12 6.62
CA PRO A 105 13.84 15.45 6.24
C PRO A 105 14.04 15.75 4.75
N SER A 106 13.09 15.38 3.87
CA SER A 106 13.12 15.66 2.42
C SER A 106 11.86 16.43 2.03
N LEU A 107 11.97 17.74 1.80
CA LEU A 107 10.82 18.55 1.40
C LEU A 107 10.11 18.02 0.14
N PRO A 108 10.79 17.58 -0.93
CA PRO A 108 10.11 16.97 -2.07
C PRO A 108 9.34 15.69 -1.70
N ALA A 109 9.91 14.83 -0.83
CA ALA A 109 9.24 13.62 -0.38
C ALA A 109 8.01 13.96 0.49
N LEU A 110 8.12 14.96 1.37
CA LEU A 110 7.01 15.46 2.20
C LEU A 110 5.85 15.96 1.32
N LEU A 111 6.14 16.78 0.30
CA LEU A 111 5.10 17.30 -0.60
C LEU A 111 4.39 16.17 -1.37
N LEU A 112 5.14 15.17 -1.82
CA LEU A 112 4.54 13.97 -2.43
C LEU A 112 3.78 13.12 -1.42
N GLY A 113 4.21 13.08 -0.16
CA GLY A 113 3.49 12.44 0.94
C GLY A 113 2.12 13.08 1.16
N LEU A 114 2.05 14.42 1.22
CA LEU A 114 0.78 15.16 1.31
C LEU A 114 -0.14 14.88 0.11
N MET A 115 0.41 14.76 -1.10
CA MET A 115 -0.35 14.34 -2.28
C MET A 115 -0.87 12.90 -2.12
N LEU A 116 -0.05 11.99 -1.58
CA LEU A 116 -0.44 10.61 -1.32
C LEU A 116 -1.55 10.54 -0.27
N ALA A 117 -1.43 11.25 0.85
CA ALA A 117 -2.47 11.31 1.87
C ALA A 117 -3.78 11.87 1.29
N GLY A 118 -3.72 12.93 0.50
CA GLY A 118 -4.87 13.49 -0.21
C GLY A 118 -5.51 12.48 -1.17
N ALA A 119 -4.71 11.74 -1.95
CA ALA A 119 -5.19 10.71 -2.88
C ALA A 119 -5.86 9.54 -2.13
N ILE A 120 -5.29 9.11 -0.99
CA ILE A 120 -5.87 8.08 -0.12
C ILE A 120 -7.25 8.51 0.37
N VAL A 121 -7.35 9.70 0.97
CA VAL A 121 -8.62 10.23 1.49
C VAL A 121 -9.65 10.41 0.36
N ALA A 122 -9.23 10.91 -0.80
CA ALA A 122 -10.10 11.09 -1.96
C ALA A 122 -10.62 9.75 -2.50
N TYR A 123 -9.77 8.71 -2.49
CA TYR A 123 -10.18 7.36 -2.83
C TYR A 123 -11.23 6.84 -1.85
N ASP A 124 -10.94 6.89 -0.55
CA ASP A 124 -11.78 6.29 0.49
C ASP A 124 -13.15 6.94 0.59
N PHE A 125 -13.24 8.26 0.33
CA PHE A 125 -14.47 9.01 0.48
C PHE A 125 -15.59 8.56 -0.48
N ARG A 126 -15.27 8.08 -1.72
CA ARG A 126 -16.28 7.72 -2.74
C ARG A 126 -15.90 6.55 -3.63
N HIS A 127 -14.99 5.66 -3.21
CA HIS A 127 -14.45 4.64 -4.11
C HIS A 127 -15.50 3.66 -4.69
N LYS A 128 -16.61 3.40 -3.98
CA LYS A 128 -17.64 2.43 -4.43
C LYS A 128 -18.44 2.92 -5.62
N SER A 129 -18.77 4.21 -5.67
CA SER A 129 -19.56 4.82 -6.75
C SER A 129 -18.71 5.57 -7.78
N ASN A 130 -17.40 5.72 -7.54
CA ASN A 130 -16.52 6.53 -8.38
C ASN A 130 -15.86 5.67 -9.47
N PRO A 131 -16.10 5.95 -10.77
CA PRO A 131 -15.42 5.26 -11.86
C PRO A 131 -13.92 5.56 -11.91
N VAL A 132 -13.46 6.67 -11.30
CA VAL A 132 -12.05 7.09 -11.24
C VAL A 132 -11.29 6.38 -10.12
N ALA A 133 -11.96 5.69 -9.20
CA ALA A 133 -11.32 5.01 -8.08
C ALA A 133 -10.15 4.08 -8.47
N PRO A 134 -10.22 3.27 -9.55
CA PRO A 134 -9.06 2.48 -9.98
C PRO A 134 -7.84 3.32 -10.32
N ILE A 135 -8.04 4.49 -10.96
CA ILE A 135 -6.96 5.43 -11.31
C ILE A 135 -6.35 6.00 -10.02
N LEU A 136 -7.17 6.43 -9.06
CA LEU A 136 -6.67 6.93 -7.77
C LEU A 136 -5.83 5.89 -7.02
N MET A 137 -6.24 4.63 -7.03
CA MET A 137 -5.47 3.54 -6.42
C MET A 137 -4.12 3.36 -7.14
N GLY A 138 -4.10 3.42 -8.48
CA GLY A 138 -2.88 3.41 -9.28
C GLY A 138 -1.97 4.60 -8.96
N VAL A 139 -2.54 5.81 -8.83
CA VAL A 139 -1.80 7.03 -8.44
C VAL A 139 -1.19 6.89 -7.05
N CYS A 140 -1.90 6.35 -6.08
CA CYS A 140 -1.33 6.10 -4.74
C CYS A 140 -0.07 5.22 -4.81
N ARG A 141 -0.09 4.16 -5.62
CA ARG A 141 1.09 3.29 -5.77
C ARG A 141 2.21 3.96 -6.55
N ALA A 142 1.90 4.71 -7.61
CA ALA A 142 2.89 5.49 -8.36
C ALA A 142 3.58 6.54 -7.49
N LEU A 143 2.84 7.21 -6.60
CA LEU A 143 3.40 8.18 -5.66
C LEU A 143 4.40 7.54 -4.69
N VAL A 144 4.19 6.30 -4.24
CA VAL A 144 5.17 5.59 -3.39
C VAL A 144 6.52 5.45 -4.10
N TYR A 145 6.54 5.10 -5.39
CA TYR A 145 7.78 5.08 -6.20
C TYR A 145 8.46 6.45 -6.24
N CYS A 146 7.67 7.49 -6.51
CA CYS A 146 8.20 8.86 -6.60
C CYS A 146 8.74 9.34 -5.26
N ILE A 147 8.02 9.08 -4.16
CA ILE A 147 8.46 9.41 -2.78
C ILE A 147 9.79 8.73 -2.49
N ALA A 148 9.92 7.43 -2.77
CA ALA A 148 11.14 6.69 -2.52
C ALA A 148 12.33 7.24 -3.34
N ALA A 149 12.10 7.58 -4.61
CA ALA A 149 13.14 8.14 -5.47
C ALA A 149 13.60 9.52 -5.01
N VAL A 150 12.67 10.45 -4.68
CA VAL A 150 13.05 11.80 -4.25
C VAL A 150 13.66 11.79 -2.84
N ALA A 151 13.25 10.87 -1.97
CA ALA A 151 13.88 10.67 -0.67
C ALA A 151 15.32 10.15 -0.82
N ALA A 152 15.59 9.34 -1.83
CA ALA A 152 16.92 8.84 -2.18
C ALA A 152 17.76 9.86 -3.00
N GLY A 153 17.20 11.04 -3.32
CA GLY A 153 17.91 12.16 -3.92
C GLY A 153 17.53 12.53 -5.36
N GLY A 154 16.63 11.81 -6.05
CA GLY A 154 16.25 12.22 -7.40
C GLY A 154 15.14 11.44 -8.08
N LEU A 155 14.36 12.17 -8.88
CA LEU A 155 13.33 11.61 -9.74
C LEU A 155 13.89 11.48 -11.17
N THR A 156 14.13 10.24 -11.61
CA THR A 156 14.63 9.96 -12.97
C THR A 156 13.46 9.64 -13.92
N PRO A 157 13.66 9.78 -15.25
CA PRO A 157 12.66 9.33 -16.21
C PRO A 157 12.31 7.84 -16.08
N PHE A 158 13.25 7.02 -15.64
CA PHE A 158 13.00 5.59 -15.38
C PHE A 158 12.01 5.38 -14.22
N VAL A 159 12.18 6.15 -13.12
CA VAL A 159 11.22 6.09 -11.99
C VAL A 159 9.83 6.52 -12.44
N VAL A 160 9.71 7.59 -13.21
CA VAL A 160 8.42 8.06 -13.74
C VAL A 160 7.78 6.98 -14.62
N GLY A 161 8.55 6.35 -15.51
CA GLY A 161 8.09 5.25 -16.34
C GLY A 161 7.66 4.02 -15.52
N GLY A 162 8.48 3.61 -14.54
CA GLY A 162 8.17 2.50 -13.63
C GLY A 162 6.93 2.78 -12.78
N ALA A 163 6.82 3.99 -12.23
CA ALA A 163 5.65 4.44 -11.48
C ALA A 163 4.37 4.40 -12.34
N ALA A 164 4.46 4.81 -13.60
CA ALA A 164 3.34 4.74 -14.54
C ALA A 164 2.93 3.28 -14.82
N VAL A 165 3.88 2.39 -15.09
CA VAL A 165 3.62 0.96 -15.30
C VAL A 165 2.96 0.33 -14.07
N LEU A 166 3.50 0.59 -12.88
CA LEU A 166 2.92 0.11 -11.63
C LEU A 166 1.51 0.68 -11.42
N GLY A 167 1.32 1.98 -11.66
CA GLY A 167 0.02 2.64 -11.53
C GLY A 167 -1.03 2.02 -12.45
N VAL A 168 -0.68 1.76 -13.71
CA VAL A 168 -1.58 1.07 -14.67
C VAL A 168 -1.88 -0.35 -14.21
N TYR A 169 -0.88 -1.09 -13.74
CA TYR A 169 -1.07 -2.44 -13.20
C TYR A 169 -2.07 -2.44 -12.04
N VAL A 170 -1.89 -1.54 -11.07
CA VAL A 170 -2.76 -1.46 -9.87
C VAL A 170 -4.15 -0.94 -10.22
N ALA A 171 -4.29 -0.03 -11.17
CA ALA A 171 -5.58 0.38 -11.70
C ALA A 171 -6.32 -0.81 -12.34
N GLY A 172 -5.62 -1.59 -13.18
CA GLY A 172 -6.15 -2.80 -13.79
C GLY A 172 -6.56 -3.85 -12.77
N LEU A 173 -5.71 -4.12 -11.75
CA LEU A 173 -6.03 -4.99 -10.63
C LEU A 173 -7.32 -4.54 -9.93
N THR A 174 -7.47 -3.24 -9.69
CA THR A 174 -8.66 -2.69 -9.01
C THR A 174 -9.93 -2.87 -9.85
N VAL A 175 -9.82 -2.75 -11.18
CA VAL A 175 -10.93 -3.07 -12.09
C VAL A 175 -11.27 -4.56 -12.05
N VAL A 176 -10.25 -5.43 -12.12
CA VAL A 176 -10.44 -6.88 -12.02
C VAL A 176 -11.11 -7.25 -10.69
N ALA A 177 -10.68 -6.64 -9.57
CA ALA A 177 -11.29 -6.87 -8.26
C ALA A 177 -12.78 -6.53 -8.25
N LYS A 178 -13.19 -5.43 -8.91
CA LYS A 178 -14.61 -5.04 -9.04
C LYS A 178 -15.42 -6.00 -9.90
N LEU A 179 -14.81 -6.62 -10.89
CA LEU A 179 -15.50 -7.50 -11.87
C LEU A 179 -15.49 -8.97 -11.46
N SER A 180 -14.60 -9.41 -10.57
CA SER A 180 -14.35 -10.83 -10.27
C SER A 180 -15.45 -11.51 -9.44
N GLY A 181 -16.35 -10.78 -8.81
CA GLY A 181 -17.45 -11.35 -8.03
C GLY A 181 -16.98 -12.43 -7.04
N SER A 182 -17.51 -13.64 -7.13
CA SER A 182 -17.18 -14.77 -6.24
C SER A 182 -15.72 -15.26 -6.37
N ASN A 183 -15.08 -15.02 -7.50
CA ASN A 183 -13.68 -15.42 -7.76
C ASN A 183 -12.68 -14.41 -7.18
N ALA A 184 -13.12 -13.23 -6.71
CA ALA A 184 -12.27 -12.19 -6.17
C ALA A 184 -11.33 -12.72 -5.06
N ARG A 185 -11.82 -13.61 -4.20
CA ARG A 185 -11.07 -14.20 -3.09
C ARG A 185 -9.79 -14.96 -3.47
N TRP A 186 -9.70 -15.43 -4.72
CA TRP A 186 -8.51 -16.15 -5.22
C TRP A 186 -7.65 -15.27 -6.11
N VAL A 187 -8.28 -14.48 -6.96
CA VAL A 187 -7.62 -13.68 -7.99
C VAL A 187 -6.98 -12.44 -7.38
N VAL A 188 -7.71 -11.71 -6.52
CA VAL A 188 -7.23 -10.43 -5.98
C VAL A 188 -5.98 -10.59 -5.11
N PRO A 189 -5.90 -11.55 -4.15
CA PRO A 189 -4.69 -11.76 -3.37
C PRO A 189 -3.47 -12.09 -4.23
N ALA A 190 -3.64 -12.92 -5.28
CA ALA A 190 -2.56 -13.27 -6.19
C ALA A 190 -2.07 -12.06 -7.00
N LEU A 191 -2.98 -11.22 -7.51
CA LEU A 191 -2.65 -10.00 -8.24
C LEU A 191 -1.96 -8.98 -7.32
N ILE A 192 -2.38 -8.85 -6.06
CA ILE A 192 -1.70 -7.99 -5.08
C ILE A 192 -0.27 -8.49 -4.87
N ALA A 193 -0.07 -9.78 -4.63
CA ALA A 193 1.27 -10.34 -4.44
C ALA A 193 2.16 -10.17 -5.68
N ALA A 194 1.59 -10.23 -6.88
CA ALA A 194 2.32 -10.07 -8.15
C ALA A 194 2.82 -8.63 -8.39
N ILE A 195 2.40 -7.63 -7.59
CA ILE A 195 3.03 -6.29 -7.57
C ILE A 195 4.54 -6.41 -7.39
N SER A 196 4.99 -7.33 -6.51
CA SER A 196 6.42 -7.56 -6.27
C SER A 196 7.18 -8.07 -7.51
N LEU A 197 6.50 -8.71 -8.47
CA LEU A 197 7.11 -9.11 -9.74
C LEU A 197 7.26 -7.92 -10.70
N VAL A 198 6.29 -6.98 -10.68
CA VAL A 198 6.41 -5.73 -11.44
C VAL A 198 7.64 -4.95 -10.94
N ASP A 199 7.81 -4.85 -9.63
CA ASP A 199 8.96 -4.19 -9.00
C ASP A 199 10.28 -4.89 -9.35
N ALA A 200 10.31 -6.22 -9.26
CA ALA A 200 11.48 -7.02 -9.61
C ALA A 200 11.89 -6.83 -11.08
N GLY A 201 10.93 -6.82 -12.00
CA GLY A 201 11.16 -6.53 -13.42
C GLY A 201 11.70 -5.13 -13.65
N PHE A 202 11.17 -4.13 -12.95
CA PHE A 202 11.68 -2.77 -13.01
C PHE A 202 13.11 -2.67 -12.47
N ILE A 203 13.41 -3.27 -11.32
CA ILE A 203 14.77 -3.31 -10.74
C ILE A 203 15.74 -4.00 -11.70
N ALA A 204 15.36 -5.13 -12.29
CA ALA A 204 16.19 -5.83 -13.28
C ALA A 204 16.51 -4.94 -14.48
N PHE A 205 15.54 -4.16 -14.95
CA PHE A 205 15.71 -3.27 -16.09
C PHE A 205 16.62 -2.07 -15.77
N VAL A 206 16.53 -1.48 -14.54
CA VAL A 206 17.29 -0.25 -14.23
C VAL A 206 18.68 -0.53 -13.69
N SER A 207 18.87 -1.59 -12.88
CA SER A 207 20.12 -1.83 -12.15
C SER A 207 20.93 -3.02 -12.69
N SER A 208 20.31 -3.86 -13.52
CA SER A 208 20.89 -5.14 -13.97
C SER A 208 21.31 -6.05 -12.79
N SER A 209 20.85 -5.76 -11.56
CA SER A 209 21.19 -6.53 -10.35
C SER A 209 20.22 -7.68 -10.18
N VAL A 210 20.68 -8.89 -10.47
CA VAL A 210 19.90 -10.12 -10.25
C VAL A 210 19.55 -10.29 -8.77
N GLY A 211 20.48 -9.98 -7.86
CA GLY A 211 20.26 -10.12 -6.42
C GLY A 211 19.12 -9.24 -5.91
N LEU A 212 19.11 -7.94 -6.26
CA LEU A 212 18.05 -7.03 -5.84
C LEU A 212 16.70 -7.38 -6.47
N SER A 213 16.71 -7.85 -7.73
CA SER A 213 15.49 -8.31 -8.39
C SER A 213 14.91 -9.55 -7.71
N LEU A 214 15.75 -10.50 -7.29
CA LEU A 214 15.30 -11.66 -6.52
C LEU A 214 14.77 -11.29 -5.13
N VAL A 215 15.38 -10.31 -4.46
CA VAL A 215 14.86 -9.77 -3.19
C VAL A 215 13.46 -9.18 -3.40
N ALA A 216 13.25 -8.38 -4.44
CA ALA A 216 11.92 -7.86 -4.74
C ALA A 216 10.94 -8.99 -5.10
N ALA A 217 11.34 -9.95 -5.95
CA ALA A 217 10.49 -11.08 -6.33
C ALA A 217 10.08 -11.94 -5.13
N SER A 218 10.94 -12.08 -4.10
CA SER A 218 10.60 -12.82 -2.87
C SER A 218 9.42 -12.23 -2.12
N GLY A 219 9.12 -10.93 -2.33
CA GLY A 219 7.94 -10.25 -1.80
C GLY A 219 6.63 -10.94 -2.21
N LEU A 220 6.56 -11.54 -3.41
CA LEU A 220 5.41 -12.35 -3.83
C LEU A 220 5.17 -13.53 -2.89
N ALA A 221 6.21 -14.35 -2.66
CA ALA A 221 6.09 -15.52 -1.80
C ALA A 221 5.74 -15.11 -0.35
N LEU A 222 6.39 -14.06 0.16
CA LEU A 222 6.13 -13.53 1.50
C LEU A 222 4.68 -13.01 1.63
N THR A 223 4.19 -12.26 0.65
CA THR A 223 2.81 -11.77 0.63
C THR A 223 1.82 -12.93 0.65
N LEU A 224 1.96 -13.90 -0.25
CA LEU A 224 1.09 -15.09 -0.31
C LEU A 224 1.13 -15.90 0.99
N PHE A 225 2.30 -16.02 1.61
CA PHE A 225 2.44 -16.70 2.90
C PHE A 225 1.70 -15.96 4.00
N LEU A 226 1.86 -14.64 4.12
CA LEU A 226 1.21 -13.82 5.14
C LEU A 226 -0.31 -13.73 4.96
N GLN A 227 -0.80 -13.76 3.72
CA GLN A 227 -2.24 -13.76 3.40
C GLN A 227 -2.97 -15.01 3.93
N ARG A 228 -2.25 -16.10 4.26
CA ARG A 228 -2.84 -17.28 4.94
C ARG A 228 -3.28 -16.98 6.37
N PHE A 229 -2.68 -15.98 7.02
CA PHE A 229 -2.94 -15.60 8.42
C PHE A 229 -3.80 -14.35 8.54
N VAL A 230 -3.60 -13.39 7.65
CA VAL A 230 -4.31 -12.12 7.60
C VAL A 230 -4.81 -11.91 6.17
N PRO A 231 -6.14 -11.86 5.93
CA PRO A 231 -6.67 -11.58 4.60
C PRO A 231 -6.13 -10.25 4.05
N GLY A 232 -5.83 -10.23 2.74
CA GLY A 232 -5.27 -9.05 2.06
C GLY A 232 -6.33 -8.15 1.41
N ASP A 233 -7.61 -8.54 1.46
CA ASP A 233 -8.76 -7.92 0.78
C ASP A 233 -9.87 -7.45 1.74
#